data_223ff3365a3945e0e06ad37dd6630034
#
_entry.id   223ff3365a3945e0e06ad37dd6630034
#
_cell.length_a   1.000
_cell.length_b   1.000
_cell.length_c   1.000
_cell.angle_alpha   90.00
_cell.angle_beta   90.00
_cell.angle_gamma   90.00
#
_symmetry.space_group_name_H-M   'P 1'
#
loop_
_entity.id
_entity.type
_entity.pdbx_description
1 polymer ?
#
loop_
_entity_poly.entity_id
_entity_poly.type
_entity_poly.pdbx_seq_one_letter_code
_entity_poly.pdbx_strand_id
1 'polypeptide(L)'
;MERAASICTKHILGSYYFESALIICGPGNNGGDGLVIARLLAQRGIQVTAILLDIGASKSEDFQINLERLPESVEQLIIKEGDELPLFNHEIIIDAIFGSGLSRGIDGWVGSIVDAINSSNSPRIAVDLPSGIFTDQPISDQFKAVKADKTITFQCPKMCFFFPENDAYVGEWSVVDIGLHPDFQAASEAQLIKRENVILRKKHRSDHKGTNGFLSILAGVGGMPGAAILASKAAFRTGCGYVGTTAANEAAYTALISSIPELLLIDGKGLALPKKTDAIVVGPGIGTKELGRKWLGIVLEAGKPLIIDADGINVLADNPGWIDLLPAGTILSPHIGELKRLIGEHKNSKALLEAQ
;
A
#
# COMPACT_ATOMS: atom_id res chain seq x y z
N MET A 1 20.64 13.66 -10.51
CA MET A 1 20.77 14.25 -9.16
C MET A 1 20.19 15.66 -9.07
N GLU A 2 20.75 16.74 -9.63
CA GLU A 2 20.28 18.15 -9.46
C GLU A 2 18.77 18.32 -9.66
N ARG A 3 18.20 17.75 -10.73
CA ARG A 3 16.77 17.82 -11.01
C ARG A 3 15.91 17.10 -9.95
N ALA A 4 16.33 15.90 -9.54
CA ALA A 4 15.64 15.11 -8.53
C ALA A 4 15.62 15.84 -7.17
N ALA A 5 16.78 16.27 -6.70
CA ALA A 5 16.91 16.99 -5.43
C ALA A 5 16.20 18.37 -5.45
N SER A 6 16.19 19.08 -6.59
CA SER A 6 15.45 20.34 -6.73
C SER A 6 13.94 20.13 -6.59
N ILE A 7 13.39 19.07 -7.17
CA ILE A 7 11.96 18.75 -7.05
C ILE A 7 11.65 18.31 -5.61
N CYS A 8 12.51 17.48 -5.01
CA CYS A 8 12.39 17.07 -3.61
C CYS A 8 12.39 18.31 -2.68
N THR A 9 13.33 19.24 -2.85
CA THR A 9 13.38 20.49 -2.08
C THR A 9 12.10 21.30 -2.19
N LYS A 10 11.50 21.42 -3.40
CA LYS A 10 10.21 22.11 -3.59
C LYS A 10 9.08 21.41 -2.83
N HIS A 11 9.06 20.09 -2.82
CA HIS A 11 8.07 19.32 -2.05
C HIS A 11 8.21 19.51 -0.55
N ILE A 12 9.45 19.52 -0.03
CA ILE A 12 9.74 19.78 1.37
C ILE A 12 9.21 21.16 1.76
N LEU A 13 9.61 22.20 1.04
CA LEU A 13 9.20 23.60 1.29
C LEU A 13 7.70 23.84 1.09
N GLY A 14 7.04 23.04 0.27
CA GLY A 14 5.58 23.11 0.08
C GLY A 14 4.79 22.39 1.18
N SER A 15 5.43 21.55 1.97
CA SER A 15 4.78 20.75 3.02
C SER A 15 5.09 21.23 4.44
N TYR A 16 6.23 21.89 4.64
CA TYR A 16 6.71 22.30 5.96
C TYR A 16 7.21 23.73 5.93
N TYR A 17 6.99 24.46 7.04
CA TYR A 17 7.62 25.74 7.32
C TYR A 17 8.67 25.53 8.41
N PHE A 18 9.92 25.93 8.17
CA PHE A 18 11.04 25.75 9.09
C PHE A 18 12.16 26.73 8.76
N GLU A 19 12.95 27.09 9.76
CA GLU A 19 14.09 28.00 9.65
C GLU A 19 15.43 27.25 9.81
N SER A 20 15.40 26.01 10.33
CA SER A 20 16.59 25.19 10.47
C SER A 20 16.37 23.73 10.02
N ALA A 21 17.36 23.13 9.35
CA ALA A 21 17.33 21.78 8.84
C ALA A 21 18.63 21.02 9.12
N LEU A 22 18.50 19.79 9.61
CA LEU A 22 19.58 18.82 9.71
C LEU A 22 19.46 17.84 8.55
N ILE A 23 20.53 17.70 7.76
CA ILE A 23 20.57 16.75 6.65
C ILE A 23 21.65 15.71 6.91
N ILE A 24 21.28 14.44 6.90
CA ILE A 24 22.21 13.35 7.19
C ILE A 24 22.51 12.62 5.89
N CYS A 25 23.74 12.71 5.41
CA CYS A 25 24.18 12.25 4.11
C CYS A 25 25.09 11.02 4.23
N GLY A 26 24.66 9.93 3.59
CA GLY A 26 25.57 8.79 3.33
C GLY A 26 26.51 9.06 2.15
N PRO A 27 27.53 8.21 1.90
CA PRO A 27 28.54 8.45 0.87
C PRO A 27 28.06 8.22 -0.56
N GLY A 28 26.86 7.64 -0.75
CA GLY A 28 26.30 7.28 -2.05
C GLY A 28 25.51 8.42 -2.73
N ASN A 29 24.81 8.06 -3.79
CA ASN A 29 24.01 9.02 -4.57
C ASN A 29 22.87 9.66 -3.75
N ASN A 30 22.28 8.94 -2.81
CA ASN A 30 21.24 9.51 -1.93
C ASN A 30 21.82 10.65 -1.06
N GLY A 31 23.03 10.45 -0.52
CA GLY A 31 23.76 11.52 0.17
C GLY A 31 24.09 12.69 -0.75
N GLY A 32 24.42 12.42 -2.01
CA GLY A 32 24.58 13.46 -3.02
C GLY A 32 23.30 14.29 -3.24
N ASP A 33 22.12 13.64 -3.30
CA ASP A 33 20.83 14.35 -3.35
C ASP A 33 20.63 15.18 -2.08
N GLY A 34 21.01 14.66 -0.89
CA GLY A 34 20.99 15.39 0.37
C GLY A 34 21.86 16.66 0.33
N LEU A 35 23.06 16.58 -0.24
CA LEU A 35 23.96 17.76 -0.40
C LEU A 35 23.37 18.83 -1.33
N VAL A 36 22.71 18.41 -2.42
CA VAL A 36 22.00 19.37 -3.29
C VAL A 36 20.85 20.03 -2.51
N ILE A 37 20.08 19.25 -1.75
CA ILE A 37 18.99 19.80 -0.91
C ILE A 37 19.56 20.80 0.10
N ALA A 38 20.67 20.46 0.78
CA ALA A 38 21.35 21.34 1.72
C ALA A 38 21.69 22.70 1.08
N ARG A 39 22.33 22.67 -0.08
CA ARG A 39 22.66 23.88 -0.83
C ARG A 39 21.43 24.70 -1.22
N LEU A 40 20.39 24.05 -1.70
CA LEU A 40 19.15 24.72 -2.14
C LEU A 40 18.36 25.33 -0.97
N LEU A 41 18.39 24.72 0.21
CA LEU A 41 17.77 25.27 1.42
C LEU A 41 18.58 26.46 1.94
N ALA A 42 19.92 26.35 2.00
CA ALA A 42 20.80 27.45 2.41
C ALA A 42 20.67 28.68 1.50
N GLN A 43 20.53 28.49 0.19
CA GLN A 43 20.26 29.57 -0.78
C GLN A 43 18.94 30.32 -0.51
N ARG A 44 18.03 29.73 0.27
CA ARG A 44 16.77 30.33 0.70
C ARG A 44 16.82 30.95 2.09
N GLY A 45 18.02 31.01 2.68
CA GLY A 45 18.23 31.60 4.01
C GLY A 45 17.91 30.66 5.16
N ILE A 46 17.69 29.36 4.91
CA ILE A 46 17.48 28.37 5.95
C ILE A 46 18.84 27.99 6.54
N GLN A 47 18.92 27.91 7.87
CA GLN A 47 20.11 27.42 8.56
C GLN A 47 20.23 25.91 8.35
N VAL A 48 21.33 25.45 7.74
CA VAL A 48 21.51 24.04 7.39
C VAL A 48 22.80 23.50 8.01
N THR A 49 22.65 22.35 8.70
CA THR A 49 23.77 21.52 9.13
C THR A 49 23.72 20.23 8.34
N ALA A 50 24.80 19.88 7.64
CA ALA A 50 24.97 18.65 6.90
C ALA A 50 25.90 17.71 7.65
N ILE A 51 25.38 16.57 8.11
CA ILE A 51 26.17 15.47 8.65
C ILE A 51 26.60 14.55 7.51
N LEU A 52 27.90 14.37 7.36
CA LEU A 52 28.51 13.51 6.35
C LEU A 52 29.00 12.23 7.05
N LEU A 53 28.38 11.10 6.75
CA LEU A 53 28.74 9.83 7.38
C LEU A 53 29.96 9.21 6.68
N ASP A 54 31.06 9.07 7.43
CA ASP A 54 32.25 8.33 6.98
C ASP A 54 32.16 6.87 7.45
N ILE A 55 31.46 6.05 6.66
CA ILE A 55 31.23 4.62 6.91
C ILE A 55 32.28 3.72 6.26
N GLY A 56 33.42 4.28 5.83
CA GLY A 56 34.48 3.52 5.15
C GLY A 56 34.14 3.09 3.71
N ALA A 57 33.01 3.52 3.16
CA ALA A 57 32.63 3.27 1.78
C ALA A 57 33.14 4.39 0.85
N SER A 58 33.42 4.04 -0.42
CA SER A 58 33.81 5.04 -1.42
C SER A 58 32.67 6.02 -1.68
N LYS A 59 32.98 7.30 -1.71
CA LYS A 59 32.03 8.34 -2.09
C LYS A 59 31.71 8.26 -3.58
N SER A 60 30.44 8.40 -3.96
CA SER A 60 30.07 8.47 -5.37
C SER A 60 30.61 9.76 -6.00
N GLU A 61 30.81 9.75 -7.32
CA GLU A 61 31.27 10.93 -8.06
C GLU A 61 30.29 12.12 -7.87
N ASP A 62 29.02 11.86 -7.99
CA ASP A 62 27.97 12.87 -7.76
C ASP A 62 27.98 13.42 -6.32
N PHE A 63 28.27 12.60 -5.32
CA PHE A 63 28.43 13.06 -3.95
C PHE A 63 29.60 14.04 -3.83
N GLN A 64 30.79 13.69 -4.40
CA GLN A 64 31.99 14.52 -4.34
C GLN A 64 31.77 15.88 -5.02
N ILE A 65 31.19 15.88 -6.22
CA ILE A 65 30.85 17.11 -6.96
C ILE A 65 29.92 18.02 -6.14
N ASN A 66 28.92 17.46 -5.49
CA ASN A 66 27.97 18.27 -4.73
C ASN A 66 28.50 18.69 -3.35
N LEU A 67 29.43 17.95 -2.77
CA LEU A 67 30.16 18.38 -1.58
C LEU A 67 31.00 19.64 -1.86
N GLU A 68 31.73 19.67 -2.98
CA GLU A 68 32.52 20.83 -3.40
C GLU A 68 31.65 22.07 -3.71
N ARG A 69 30.37 21.86 -4.05
CA ARG A 69 29.42 22.95 -4.36
C ARG A 69 28.69 23.49 -3.14
N LEU A 70 28.90 22.92 -1.95
CA LEU A 70 28.26 23.44 -0.73
C LEU A 70 28.81 24.85 -0.42
N PRO A 71 27.92 25.82 -0.14
CA PRO A 71 28.35 27.15 0.30
C PRO A 71 28.88 27.09 1.74
N GLU A 72 29.76 28.02 2.09
CA GLU A 72 30.31 28.16 3.46
C GLU A 72 29.23 28.37 4.53
N SER A 73 28.05 28.82 4.14
CA SER A 73 26.90 28.98 5.04
C SER A 73 26.27 27.66 5.51
N VAL A 74 26.64 26.53 4.90
CA VAL A 74 26.22 25.19 5.35
C VAL A 74 27.26 24.66 6.31
N GLU A 75 26.88 24.45 7.55
CA GLU A 75 27.72 23.77 8.54
C GLU A 75 27.92 22.32 8.14
N GLN A 76 29.18 21.87 8.09
CA GLN A 76 29.51 20.49 7.72
C GLN A 76 30.12 19.76 8.91
N LEU A 77 29.53 18.62 9.29
CA LEU A 77 30.02 17.75 10.33
C LEU A 77 30.33 16.38 9.75
N ILE A 78 31.57 15.94 9.84
CA ILE A 78 31.98 14.58 9.43
C ILE A 78 31.89 13.69 10.68
N ILE A 79 31.10 12.62 10.59
CA ILE A 79 30.91 11.67 11.68
C ILE A 79 31.38 10.29 11.23
N LYS A 80 32.19 9.65 12.03
CA LYS A 80 32.72 8.29 11.86
C LYS A 80 32.46 7.43 13.09
N GLU A 81 32.78 6.17 13.02
CA GLU A 81 32.64 5.24 14.13
C GLU A 81 33.44 5.71 15.36
N GLY A 82 32.77 5.79 16.50
CA GLY A 82 33.35 6.23 17.78
C GLY A 82 33.20 7.72 18.07
N ASP A 83 32.75 8.55 17.14
CA ASP A 83 32.47 9.95 17.39
C ASP A 83 31.17 10.12 18.20
N GLU A 84 31.13 11.18 19.01
CA GLU A 84 29.89 11.59 19.67
C GLU A 84 28.91 12.21 18.67
N LEU A 85 27.64 11.80 18.75
CA LEU A 85 26.60 12.37 17.89
C LEU A 85 26.21 13.77 18.41
N PRO A 86 26.10 14.78 17.51
CA PRO A 86 25.58 16.08 17.89
C PRO A 86 24.11 15.98 18.29
N LEU A 87 23.62 16.99 18.99
CA LEU A 87 22.19 17.10 19.29
C LEU A 87 21.38 17.38 18.02
N PHE A 88 20.32 16.60 17.80
CA PHE A 88 19.40 16.78 16.68
C PHE A 88 18.26 17.72 17.09
N ASN A 89 18.59 19.02 17.20
CA ASN A 89 17.69 20.07 17.68
C ASN A 89 17.17 21.01 16.57
N HIS A 90 17.36 20.64 15.31
CA HIS A 90 16.82 21.37 14.16
C HIS A 90 15.32 21.13 14.02
N GLU A 91 14.63 22.07 13.39
CA GLU A 91 13.17 22.01 13.21
C GLU A 91 12.74 20.88 12.27
N ILE A 92 13.63 20.40 11.40
CA ILE A 92 13.39 19.30 10.49
C ILE A 92 14.65 18.44 10.32
N ILE A 93 14.48 17.14 10.16
CA ILE A 93 15.55 16.21 9.83
C ILE A 93 15.29 15.63 8.44
N ILE A 94 16.30 15.65 7.59
CA ILE A 94 16.26 15.06 6.25
C ILE A 94 17.21 13.87 6.21
N ASP A 95 16.62 12.69 6.04
CA ASP A 95 17.33 11.43 5.89
C ASP A 95 17.73 11.24 4.42
N ALA A 96 19.01 11.37 4.15
CA ALA A 96 19.65 11.11 2.87
C ALA A 96 20.83 10.15 3.03
N ILE A 97 20.76 9.19 3.97
CA ILE A 97 21.84 8.24 4.22
C ILE A 97 21.88 7.20 3.11
N PHE A 98 20.81 6.42 2.96
CA PHE A 98 20.70 5.37 1.95
C PHE A 98 19.36 5.46 1.22
N GLY A 99 19.39 5.30 -0.10
CA GLY A 99 18.21 5.18 -0.95
C GLY A 99 18.05 3.77 -1.52
N SER A 100 17.56 3.66 -2.74
CA SER A 100 17.29 2.40 -3.44
C SER A 100 18.50 1.48 -3.66
N GLY A 101 19.71 1.98 -3.47
CA GLY A 101 20.97 1.19 -3.58
C GLY A 101 21.36 0.43 -2.32
N LEU A 102 20.53 0.40 -1.28
CA LEU A 102 20.83 -0.33 -0.05
C LEU A 102 20.89 -1.85 -0.32
N SER A 103 22.05 -2.47 -0.01
CA SER A 103 22.29 -3.90 -0.24
C SER A 103 22.40 -4.74 1.04
N ARG A 104 22.53 -4.10 2.19
CA ARG A 104 22.61 -4.76 3.50
C ARG A 104 21.84 -3.96 4.55
N GLY A 105 21.28 -4.64 5.55
CA GLY A 105 20.58 -4.00 6.64
C GLY A 105 21.47 -3.08 7.47
N ILE A 106 20.88 -2.10 8.13
CA ILE A 106 21.59 -1.16 9.00
C ILE A 106 21.67 -1.76 10.41
N ASP A 107 22.89 -1.82 10.94
CA ASP A 107 23.23 -2.24 12.31
C ASP A 107 24.39 -1.42 12.85
N GLY A 108 24.95 -1.84 13.98
CA GLY A 108 26.14 -1.24 14.58
C GLY A 108 26.02 0.27 14.83
N TRP A 109 27.10 1.01 14.60
CA TRP A 109 27.15 2.44 14.91
C TRP A 109 26.24 3.29 13.98
N VAL A 110 26.07 2.90 12.71
CA VAL A 110 25.09 3.55 11.82
C VAL A 110 23.68 3.34 12.34
N GLY A 111 23.41 2.17 12.93
CA GLY A 111 22.16 1.91 13.62
C GLY A 111 21.92 2.85 14.81
N SER A 112 22.98 3.27 15.52
CA SER A 112 22.86 4.27 16.59
C SER A 112 22.47 5.66 16.07
N ILE A 113 22.92 6.03 14.87
CA ILE A 113 22.48 7.25 14.19
C ILE A 113 20.98 7.17 13.87
N VAL A 114 20.53 6.05 13.33
CA VAL A 114 19.10 5.82 13.06
C VAL A 114 18.27 5.92 14.34
N ASP A 115 18.76 5.37 15.46
CA ASP A 115 18.10 5.52 16.75
C ASP A 115 18.02 6.98 17.20
N ALA A 116 19.09 7.75 17.02
CA ALA A 116 19.10 9.18 17.35
C ALA A 116 18.11 9.97 16.49
N ILE A 117 18.05 9.69 15.18
CA ILE A 117 17.02 10.27 14.26
C ILE A 117 15.62 9.94 14.76
N ASN A 118 15.37 8.67 15.06
CA ASN A 118 14.06 8.19 15.49
C ASN A 118 13.64 8.72 16.87
N SER A 119 14.61 9.09 17.72
CA SER A 119 14.37 9.64 19.06
C SER A 119 14.15 11.15 19.04
N SER A 120 14.41 11.83 17.91
CA SER A 120 14.15 13.26 17.78
C SER A 120 12.64 13.52 17.68
N ASN A 121 12.22 14.68 18.22
CA ASN A 121 10.85 15.18 18.10
C ASN A 121 10.60 15.94 16.78
N SER A 122 11.65 16.21 15.99
CA SER A 122 11.54 16.93 14.73
C SER A 122 10.94 16.04 13.63
N PRO A 123 10.12 16.60 12.72
CA PRO A 123 9.67 15.88 11.52
C PRO A 123 10.85 15.32 10.72
N ARG A 124 10.72 14.06 10.31
CA ARG A 124 11.73 13.31 9.57
C ARG A 124 11.27 13.09 8.15
N ILE A 125 12.04 13.58 7.20
CA ILE A 125 11.75 13.41 5.77
C ILE A 125 12.80 12.52 5.16
N ALA A 126 12.38 11.42 4.54
CA ALA A 126 13.26 10.53 3.81
C ALA A 126 13.34 10.92 2.33
N VAL A 127 14.55 10.97 1.81
CA VAL A 127 14.85 11.16 0.39
C VAL A 127 14.90 9.79 -0.29
N ASP A 128 14.05 9.58 -1.27
CA ASP A 128 13.80 8.35 -2.03
C ASP A 128 13.23 7.20 -1.18
N LEU A 129 13.90 6.79 -0.13
CA LEU A 129 13.50 5.72 0.81
C LEU A 129 13.96 6.07 2.22
N PRO A 130 13.21 5.68 3.26
CA PRO A 130 13.74 5.70 4.62
C PRO A 130 14.97 4.80 4.71
N SER A 131 16.06 5.35 5.21
CA SER A 131 17.31 4.60 5.32
C SER A 131 17.13 3.36 6.20
N GLY A 132 17.51 2.22 5.67
CA GLY A 132 17.30 0.90 6.29
C GLY A 132 16.19 0.07 5.67
N ILE A 133 15.31 0.65 4.85
CA ILE A 133 14.28 -0.07 4.10
C ILE A 133 14.83 -0.50 2.74
N PHE A 134 14.65 -1.77 2.39
CA PHE A 134 14.93 -2.28 1.05
C PHE A 134 13.78 -1.97 0.09
N THR A 135 14.08 -1.80 -1.20
CA THR A 135 13.09 -1.41 -2.23
C THR A 135 11.94 -2.37 -2.42
N ASP A 136 12.18 -3.66 -2.17
CA ASP A 136 11.29 -4.77 -2.55
C ASP A 136 11.09 -5.80 -1.43
N GLN A 137 11.40 -5.45 -0.20
CA GLN A 137 11.30 -6.36 0.95
C GLN A 137 10.68 -5.67 2.16
N PRO A 138 9.93 -6.43 3.00
CA PRO A 138 9.60 -5.99 4.35
C PRO A 138 10.86 -5.88 5.20
N ILE A 139 10.86 -4.94 6.15
CA ILE A 139 11.94 -4.81 7.13
C ILE A 139 12.01 -6.08 7.99
N SER A 140 13.22 -6.45 8.38
CA SER A 140 13.48 -7.52 9.36
C SER A 140 13.77 -6.92 10.73
N ASP A 141 13.28 -7.55 11.79
CA ASP A 141 13.50 -7.13 13.19
C ASP A 141 14.99 -7.06 13.57
N GLN A 142 15.87 -7.65 12.78
CA GLN A 142 17.32 -7.63 12.99
C GLN A 142 17.97 -6.30 12.58
N PHE A 143 17.29 -5.48 11.79
CA PHE A 143 17.84 -4.26 11.21
C PHE A 143 17.06 -3.03 11.67
N LYS A 144 17.74 -1.89 11.61
CA LYS A 144 17.16 -0.61 11.95
C LYS A 144 16.83 0.18 10.69
N ALA A 145 15.78 0.97 10.77
CA ALA A 145 15.41 1.90 9.72
C ALA A 145 14.90 3.21 10.31
N VAL A 146 15.06 4.28 9.56
CA VAL A 146 14.49 5.58 9.88
C VAL A 146 12.97 5.49 9.81
N LYS A 147 12.30 6.00 10.85
CA LYS A 147 10.85 6.19 10.88
C LYS A 147 10.52 7.56 10.33
N ALA A 148 10.37 7.64 9.02
CA ALA A 148 10.04 8.89 8.36
C ALA A 148 8.58 9.28 8.64
N ASP A 149 8.34 10.58 8.84
CA ASP A 149 6.99 11.14 8.86
C ASP A 149 6.52 11.37 7.42
N LYS A 150 7.47 11.63 6.51
CA LYS A 150 7.21 11.73 5.07
C LYS A 150 8.37 11.16 4.24
N THR A 151 8.02 10.40 3.20
CA THR A 151 8.97 9.90 2.19
C THR A 151 8.70 10.54 0.84
N ILE A 152 9.71 11.14 0.23
CA ILE A 152 9.64 11.70 -1.12
C ILE A 152 10.44 10.81 -2.05
N THR A 153 9.74 9.94 -2.78
CA THR A 153 10.37 8.95 -3.66
C THR A 153 10.39 9.39 -5.11
N PHE A 154 11.41 8.94 -5.85
CA PHE A 154 11.65 9.36 -7.21
C PHE A 154 11.01 8.43 -8.24
N GLN A 155 10.37 9.02 -9.25
CA GLN A 155 9.84 8.45 -10.48
C GLN A 155 8.69 7.45 -10.31
N CYS A 156 8.81 6.48 -9.43
CA CYS A 156 7.77 5.47 -9.17
C CYS A 156 7.76 5.07 -7.70
N PRO A 157 6.60 4.61 -7.18
CA PRO A 157 6.55 4.02 -5.85
C PRO A 157 7.36 2.74 -5.82
N LYS A 158 7.93 2.42 -4.65
CA LYS A 158 8.69 1.19 -4.44
C LYS A 158 7.77 0.13 -3.82
N MET A 159 8.02 -1.15 -4.10
CA MET A 159 7.20 -2.25 -3.57
C MET A 159 7.14 -2.24 -2.03
N CYS A 160 8.23 -1.84 -1.38
CA CYS A 160 8.32 -1.76 0.08
C CYS A 160 7.26 -0.85 0.72
N PHE A 161 6.69 0.13 0.00
CA PHE A 161 5.64 1.01 0.52
C PHE A 161 4.29 0.31 0.72
N PHE A 162 4.12 -0.87 0.15
CA PHE A 162 2.89 -1.64 0.20
C PHE A 162 2.96 -2.82 1.17
N PHE A 163 4.07 -3.03 1.84
CA PHE A 163 4.19 -4.05 2.89
C PHE A 163 3.78 -3.48 4.25
N PRO A 164 2.81 -4.08 4.93
CA PRO A 164 2.36 -3.63 6.25
C PRO A 164 3.47 -3.50 7.29
N GLU A 165 4.49 -4.34 7.21
CA GLU A 165 5.65 -4.31 8.10
C GLU A 165 6.44 -3.00 7.99
N ASN A 166 6.37 -2.33 6.85
CA ASN A 166 7.10 -1.09 6.57
C ASN A 166 6.29 0.17 6.87
N ASP A 167 4.99 0.06 7.14
CA ASP A 167 4.07 1.19 7.30
C ASP A 167 4.56 2.21 8.37
N ALA A 168 5.06 1.71 9.51
CA ALA A 168 5.59 2.55 10.59
C ALA A 168 6.89 3.29 10.25
N TYR A 169 7.53 2.96 9.15
CA TYR A 169 8.82 3.54 8.72
C TYR A 169 8.67 4.48 7.53
N VAL A 170 7.74 4.20 6.63
CA VAL A 170 7.59 4.95 5.38
C VAL A 170 6.84 6.26 5.58
N GLY A 171 5.91 6.31 6.53
CA GLY A 171 5.05 7.47 6.78
C GLY A 171 4.20 7.85 5.56
N GLU A 172 3.82 9.11 5.47
CA GLU A 172 3.16 9.64 4.27
C GLU A 172 4.17 9.67 3.12
N TRP A 173 3.84 9.05 1.98
CA TRP A 173 4.74 9.07 0.84
C TRP A 173 4.17 9.76 -0.39
N SER A 174 5.05 10.36 -1.17
CA SER A 174 4.72 10.99 -2.44
C SER A 174 5.74 10.65 -3.51
N VAL A 175 5.25 10.40 -4.72
CA VAL A 175 6.10 10.16 -5.90
C VAL A 175 6.33 11.46 -6.63
N VAL A 176 7.58 11.78 -6.91
CA VAL A 176 7.96 12.94 -7.73
C VAL A 176 8.53 12.48 -9.06
N ASP A 177 7.98 13.02 -10.14
CA ASP A 177 8.50 12.78 -11.49
C ASP A 177 9.80 13.58 -11.68
N ILE A 178 10.91 12.86 -11.82
CA ILE A 178 12.24 13.45 -12.07
C ILE A 178 12.57 13.54 -13.55
N GLY A 179 11.61 13.26 -14.43
CA GLY A 179 11.72 13.38 -15.89
C GLY A 179 12.69 12.39 -16.50
N LEU A 180 12.65 11.13 -16.09
CA LEU A 180 13.40 10.07 -16.76
C LEU A 180 12.83 9.83 -18.16
N HIS A 181 13.70 9.43 -19.09
CA HIS A 181 13.25 9.05 -20.42
C HIS A 181 12.31 7.84 -20.32
N PRO A 182 11.20 7.80 -21.09
CA PRO A 182 10.23 6.70 -21.04
C PRO A 182 10.86 5.30 -21.21
N ASP A 183 11.93 5.18 -21.99
CA ASP A 183 12.62 3.90 -22.24
C ASP A 183 13.38 3.38 -20.98
N PHE A 184 13.55 4.22 -19.94
CA PHE A 184 14.11 3.81 -18.65
C PHE A 184 13.06 3.20 -17.70
N GLN A 185 11.80 3.15 -18.09
CA GLN A 185 10.80 2.45 -17.31
C GLN A 185 11.05 0.95 -17.45
N ALA A 186 11.68 0.35 -16.45
CA ALA A 186 11.83 -1.08 -16.39
C ALA A 186 10.43 -1.74 -16.35
N ALA A 187 10.24 -2.81 -17.13
CA ALA A 187 9.08 -3.64 -17.00
C ALA A 187 9.02 -4.18 -15.56
N SER A 188 7.95 -3.90 -14.85
CA SER A 188 7.71 -4.42 -13.50
C SER A 188 6.60 -5.46 -13.58
N GLU A 189 6.76 -6.57 -12.89
CA GLU A 189 5.71 -7.57 -12.72
C GLU A 189 4.55 -7.04 -11.88
N ALA A 190 4.83 -6.08 -10.99
CA ALA A 190 3.84 -5.42 -10.16
C ALA A 190 3.38 -4.09 -10.79
N GLN A 191 2.08 -3.87 -10.81
CA GLN A 191 1.47 -2.66 -11.36
C GLN A 191 0.59 -1.99 -10.30
N LEU A 192 0.83 -0.70 -10.05
CA LEU A 192 -0.05 0.10 -9.21
C LEU A 192 -1.32 0.46 -10.01
N ILE A 193 -2.46 -0.04 -9.56
CA ILE A 193 -3.76 0.33 -10.14
C ILE A 193 -4.12 1.74 -9.69
N LYS A 194 -4.22 2.65 -10.64
CA LYS A 194 -4.65 4.03 -10.43
C LYS A 194 -6.07 4.24 -10.99
N ARG A 195 -6.66 5.41 -10.67
CA ARG A 195 -8.01 5.75 -11.13
C ARG A 195 -8.17 5.67 -12.66
N GLU A 196 -7.15 6.08 -13.42
CA GLU A 196 -7.12 6.01 -14.87
C GLU A 196 -7.12 4.60 -15.44
N ASN A 197 -6.68 3.61 -14.66
CA ASN A 197 -6.70 2.20 -15.06
C ASN A 197 -8.08 1.56 -14.90
N VAL A 198 -9.00 2.23 -14.19
CA VAL A 198 -10.36 1.72 -13.99
C VAL A 198 -11.22 2.08 -15.20
N ILE A 199 -11.43 1.10 -16.08
CA ILE A 199 -12.27 1.26 -17.27
C ILE A 199 -13.71 0.91 -16.91
N LEU A 200 -14.56 1.92 -16.84
CA LEU A 200 -16.00 1.72 -16.65
C LEU A 200 -16.69 1.60 -18.02
N ARG A 201 -17.58 0.62 -18.15
CA ARG A 201 -18.43 0.51 -19.33
C ARG A 201 -19.25 1.79 -19.51
N LYS A 202 -19.18 2.38 -20.70
CA LYS A 202 -20.07 3.49 -21.05
C LYS A 202 -21.50 2.99 -21.18
N LYS A 203 -22.43 3.64 -20.48
CA LYS A 203 -23.86 3.37 -20.62
C LYS A 203 -24.39 3.99 -21.90
N HIS A 204 -25.21 3.25 -22.64
CA HIS A 204 -25.94 3.74 -23.80
C HIS A 204 -27.30 4.31 -23.37
N ARG A 205 -27.86 5.22 -24.18
CA ARG A 205 -29.20 5.79 -23.89
C ARG A 205 -30.31 4.76 -23.88
N SER A 206 -30.14 3.65 -24.61
CA SER A 206 -31.07 2.52 -24.68
C SER A 206 -30.87 1.48 -23.55
N ASP A 207 -29.87 1.64 -22.71
CA ASP A 207 -29.66 0.71 -21.62
C ASP A 207 -30.79 0.81 -20.60
N HIS A 208 -31.25 -0.33 -20.17
CA HIS A 208 -32.29 -0.47 -19.15
C HIS A 208 -31.86 -1.53 -18.11
N LYS A 209 -32.61 -1.67 -17.05
CA LYS A 209 -32.27 -2.59 -15.94
C LYS A 209 -32.00 -4.03 -16.42
N GLY A 210 -32.68 -4.51 -17.47
CA GLY A 210 -32.47 -5.85 -18.03
C GLY A 210 -31.15 -6.02 -18.78
N THR A 211 -30.59 -4.95 -19.36
CA THR A 211 -29.30 -5.01 -20.08
C THR A 211 -28.09 -4.86 -19.16
N ASN A 212 -28.30 -4.40 -17.93
CA ASN A 212 -27.24 -4.21 -16.94
C ASN A 212 -27.04 -5.39 -16.00
N GLY A 213 -27.63 -6.55 -16.32
CA GLY A 213 -27.40 -7.82 -15.65
C GLY A 213 -28.15 -7.99 -14.31
N PHE A 214 -28.17 -9.24 -13.86
CA PHE A 214 -28.73 -9.67 -12.58
C PHE A 214 -27.62 -10.25 -11.71
N LEU A 215 -27.35 -9.60 -10.59
CA LEU A 215 -26.40 -10.08 -9.57
C LEU A 215 -27.15 -10.76 -8.43
N SER A 216 -26.79 -12.00 -8.13
CA SER A 216 -27.22 -12.71 -6.93
C SER A 216 -26.20 -12.57 -5.81
N ILE A 217 -26.60 -12.08 -4.65
CA ILE A 217 -25.74 -11.88 -3.48
C ILE A 217 -26.21 -12.82 -2.37
N LEU A 218 -25.36 -13.76 -2.03
CA LEU A 218 -25.57 -14.69 -0.92
C LEU A 218 -24.76 -14.20 0.29
N ALA A 219 -25.43 -13.42 1.16
CA ALA A 219 -24.79 -12.70 2.26
C ALA A 219 -25.74 -12.52 3.45
N GLY A 220 -25.19 -12.19 4.62
CA GLY A 220 -25.96 -11.68 5.76
C GLY A 220 -26.82 -12.70 6.51
N VAL A 221 -26.60 -14.00 6.32
CA VAL A 221 -27.46 -15.06 6.88
C VAL A 221 -27.14 -15.36 8.34
N GLY A 222 -25.89 -15.24 8.73
CA GLY A 222 -25.42 -15.52 10.09
C GLY A 222 -25.76 -14.44 11.15
N GLY A 223 -26.84 -13.69 10.94
CA GLY A 223 -27.22 -12.58 11.84
C GLY A 223 -26.56 -11.26 11.50
N MET A 224 -25.95 -11.13 10.32
CA MET A 224 -25.21 -9.96 9.83
C MET A 224 -25.88 -9.32 8.59
N PRO A 225 -27.15 -8.87 8.64
CA PRO A 225 -27.85 -8.32 7.49
C PRO A 225 -27.16 -7.08 6.90
N GLY A 226 -26.37 -6.37 7.71
CA GLY A 226 -25.55 -5.24 7.26
C GLY A 226 -24.57 -5.59 6.14
N ALA A 227 -24.01 -6.80 6.15
CA ALA A 227 -23.12 -7.26 5.08
C ALA A 227 -23.86 -7.37 3.73
N ALA A 228 -25.07 -7.94 3.75
CA ALA A 228 -25.92 -8.01 2.56
C ALA A 228 -26.34 -6.62 2.07
N ILE A 229 -26.65 -5.70 2.99
CA ILE A 229 -27.00 -4.30 2.66
C ILE A 229 -25.83 -3.61 1.97
N LEU A 230 -24.63 -3.70 2.53
CA LEU A 230 -23.44 -3.05 1.98
C LEU A 230 -23.07 -3.60 0.59
N ALA A 231 -23.06 -4.93 0.44
CA ALA A 231 -22.80 -5.58 -0.85
C ALA A 231 -23.84 -5.19 -1.92
N SER A 232 -25.13 -5.16 -1.54
CA SER A 232 -26.21 -4.77 -2.45
C SER A 232 -26.13 -3.30 -2.86
N LYS A 233 -25.82 -2.39 -1.93
CA LYS A 233 -25.60 -0.97 -2.24
C LYS A 233 -24.40 -0.77 -3.18
N ALA A 234 -23.30 -1.50 -2.97
CA ALA A 234 -22.15 -1.46 -3.85
C ALA A 234 -22.53 -1.90 -5.26
N ALA A 235 -23.26 -3.00 -5.41
CA ALA A 235 -23.74 -3.51 -6.69
C ALA A 235 -24.59 -2.50 -7.47
N PHE A 236 -25.56 -1.85 -6.82
CA PHE A 236 -26.34 -0.81 -7.47
C PHE A 236 -25.53 0.41 -7.86
N ARG A 237 -24.59 0.85 -7.00
CA ARG A 237 -23.70 1.99 -7.29
C ARG A 237 -22.76 1.74 -8.48
N THR A 238 -22.35 0.49 -8.71
CA THR A 238 -21.57 0.12 -9.92
C THR A 238 -22.43 0.02 -11.18
N GLY A 239 -23.77 0.10 -11.02
CA GLY A 239 -24.71 0.17 -12.14
C GLY A 239 -25.36 -1.15 -12.52
N CYS A 240 -25.35 -2.14 -11.64
CA CYS A 240 -26.08 -3.38 -11.83
C CYS A 240 -27.57 -3.11 -12.03
N GLY A 241 -28.21 -3.83 -12.96
CA GLY A 241 -29.62 -3.62 -13.33
C GLY A 241 -30.60 -4.22 -12.34
N TYR A 242 -30.28 -5.40 -11.84
CA TYR A 242 -31.01 -6.09 -10.79
C TYR A 242 -30.05 -6.68 -9.77
N VAL A 243 -30.40 -6.53 -8.51
CA VAL A 243 -29.69 -7.15 -7.39
C VAL A 243 -30.68 -7.98 -6.59
N GLY A 244 -30.38 -9.25 -6.45
CA GLY A 244 -31.10 -10.16 -5.57
C GLY A 244 -30.25 -10.57 -4.40
N THR A 245 -30.79 -10.59 -3.17
CA THR A 245 -30.10 -11.10 -2.00
C THR A 245 -30.99 -11.98 -1.14
N THR A 246 -30.38 -12.71 -0.23
CA THR A 246 -31.10 -13.58 0.71
C THR A 246 -31.37 -12.84 2.02
N ALA A 247 -32.42 -13.25 2.72
CA ALA A 247 -32.73 -12.79 4.06
C ALA A 247 -32.79 -13.99 5.03
N ALA A 248 -32.10 -13.88 6.16
CA ALA A 248 -32.06 -14.94 7.16
C ALA A 248 -33.42 -15.13 7.88
N ASN A 249 -34.12 -14.06 8.11
CA ASN A 249 -35.39 -14.01 8.84
C ASN A 249 -36.16 -12.72 8.49
N GLU A 250 -37.35 -12.55 9.06
CA GLU A 250 -38.23 -11.41 8.82
C GLU A 250 -37.59 -10.05 9.21
N ALA A 251 -36.82 -10.01 10.30
CA ALA A 251 -36.12 -8.79 10.72
C ALA A 251 -35.06 -8.38 9.71
N ALA A 252 -34.27 -9.35 9.20
CA ALA A 252 -33.30 -9.10 8.13
C ALA A 252 -33.99 -8.68 6.83
N TYR A 253 -35.13 -9.29 6.49
CA TYR A 253 -35.96 -8.91 5.37
C TYR A 253 -36.38 -7.44 5.48
N THR A 254 -36.95 -7.04 6.60
CA THR A 254 -37.40 -5.67 6.84
C THR A 254 -36.25 -4.67 6.74
N ALA A 255 -35.08 -5.00 7.33
CA ALA A 255 -33.88 -4.15 7.27
C ALA A 255 -33.38 -3.95 5.84
N LEU A 256 -33.34 -5.02 5.04
CA LEU A 256 -32.93 -4.98 3.64
C LEU A 256 -33.85 -4.09 2.80
N ILE A 257 -35.15 -4.34 2.82
CA ILE A 257 -36.11 -3.59 2.00
C ILE A 257 -36.24 -2.14 2.44
N SER A 258 -36.21 -1.87 3.77
CA SER A 258 -36.20 -0.49 4.27
C SER A 258 -34.95 0.29 3.86
N SER A 259 -33.78 -0.42 3.71
CA SER A 259 -32.53 0.21 3.34
C SER A 259 -32.34 0.36 1.83
N ILE A 260 -32.97 -0.53 1.04
CA ILE A 260 -32.81 -0.63 -0.43
C ILE A 260 -34.14 -1.12 -1.01
N PRO A 261 -35.09 -0.23 -1.30
CA PRO A 261 -36.41 -0.61 -1.82
C PRO A 261 -36.38 -1.33 -3.18
N GLU A 262 -35.33 -1.11 -3.98
CA GLU A 262 -35.16 -1.73 -5.31
C GLU A 262 -34.65 -3.18 -5.25
N LEU A 263 -34.30 -3.65 -4.06
CA LEU A 263 -33.67 -4.96 -3.87
C LEU A 263 -34.71 -6.08 -4.10
N LEU A 264 -34.27 -7.12 -4.79
CA LEU A 264 -35.05 -8.34 -4.94
C LEU A 264 -34.62 -9.36 -3.87
N LEU A 265 -35.60 -10.09 -3.33
CA LEU A 265 -35.28 -11.15 -2.39
C LEU A 265 -35.22 -12.51 -3.08
N ILE A 266 -34.15 -13.24 -2.79
CA ILE A 266 -33.94 -14.61 -3.21
C ILE A 266 -34.40 -15.50 -2.07
N ASP A 267 -35.19 -16.56 -2.37
CA ASP A 267 -35.58 -17.51 -1.35
C ASP A 267 -34.38 -18.29 -0.79
N GLY A 268 -33.95 -17.87 0.40
CA GLY A 268 -32.81 -18.51 1.07
C GLY A 268 -33.10 -19.91 1.60
N LYS A 269 -34.41 -20.28 1.78
CA LYS A 269 -34.81 -21.61 2.28
C LYS A 269 -34.69 -22.67 1.18
N GLY A 270 -35.06 -22.32 -0.04
CA GLY A 270 -34.98 -23.21 -1.19
C GLY A 270 -33.59 -23.33 -1.80
N LEU A 271 -32.64 -22.44 -1.45
CA LEU A 271 -31.29 -22.37 -1.97
C LEU A 271 -31.21 -22.40 -3.51
N ALA A 272 -32.22 -21.83 -4.16
CA ALA A 272 -32.31 -21.79 -5.61
C ALA A 272 -31.93 -20.40 -6.11
N LEU A 273 -30.91 -20.35 -6.97
CA LEU A 273 -30.54 -19.11 -7.65
C LEU A 273 -31.61 -18.75 -8.72
N PRO A 274 -31.97 -17.46 -8.87
CA PRO A 274 -32.84 -17.05 -9.95
C PRO A 274 -32.25 -17.44 -11.31
N LYS A 275 -33.08 -17.97 -12.21
CA LYS A 275 -32.65 -18.37 -13.58
C LYS A 275 -31.97 -17.23 -14.36
N LYS A 276 -32.25 -15.97 -14.00
CA LYS A 276 -31.70 -14.76 -14.62
C LYS A 276 -30.33 -14.36 -14.06
N THR A 277 -29.77 -15.11 -13.10
CA THR A 277 -28.48 -14.77 -12.49
C THR A 277 -27.37 -14.75 -13.54
N ASP A 278 -26.72 -13.61 -13.71
CA ASP A 278 -25.57 -13.45 -14.59
C ASP A 278 -24.25 -13.58 -13.84
N ALA A 279 -24.20 -13.14 -12.57
CA ALA A 279 -23.05 -13.25 -11.69
C ALA A 279 -23.46 -13.45 -10.25
N ILE A 280 -22.54 -13.95 -9.43
CA ILE A 280 -22.82 -14.28 -8.02
C ILE A 280 -21.75 -13.66 -7.12
N VAL A 281 -22.17 -13.10 -5.99
CA VAL A 281 -21.33 -12.78 -4.84
C VAL A 281 -21.73 -13.67 -3.70
N VAL A 282 -20.79 -14.35 -3.06
CA VAL A 282 -21.05 -15.22 -1.92
C VAL A 282 -20.01 -14.99 -0.83
N GLY A 283 -20.43 -14.98 0.42
CA GLY A 283 -19.51 -15.03 1.53
C GLY A 283 -19.76 -14.02 2.65
N PRO A 284 -19.98 -12.72 2.38
CA PRO A 284 -20.11 -11.75 3.46
C PRO A 284 -21.21 -12.11 4.46
N GLY A 285 -20.81 -12.56 5.66
CA GLY A 285 -21.73 -12.91 6.74
C GLY A 285 -22.64 -14.11 6.48
N ILE A 286 -22.18 -15.11 5.73
CA ILE A 286 -22.93 -16.37 5.54
C ILE A 286 -22.70 -17.37 6.67
N GLY A 287 -21.65 -17.17 7.48
CA GLY A 287 -21.18 -18.14 8.47
C GLY A 287 -20.39 -19.29 7.85
N THR A 288 -19.54 -19.91 8.67
CA THR A 288 -18.62 -21.00 8.22
C THR A 288 -19.20 -22.41 8.48
N LYS A 289 -20.41 -22.50 9.06
CA LYS A 289 -21.04 -23.77 9.39
C LYS A 289 -21.80 -24.37 8.18
N GLU A 290 -22.65 -25.36 8.45
CA GLU A 290 -23.38 -26.13 7.45
C GLU A 290 -24.09 -25.28 6.38
N LEU A 291 -24.74 -24.20 6.77
CA LEU A 291 -25.47 -23.35 5.83
C LEU A 291 -24.53 -22.61 4.85
N GLY A 292 -23.43 -22.05 5.35
CA GLY A 292 -22.43 -21.38 4.49
C GLY A 292 -21.79 -22.37 3.51
N ARG A 293 -21.44 -23.56 4.00
CA ARG A 293 -20.92 -24.66 3.18
C ARG A 293 -21.91 -25.08 2.09
N LYS A 294 -23.18 -25.26 2.44
CA LYS A 294 -24.23 -25.61 1.49
C LYS A 294 -24.41 -24.54 0.41
N TRP A 295 -24.38 -23.29 0.78
CA TRP A 295 -24.49 -22.18 -0.17
C TRP A 295 -23.30 -22.10 -1.13
N LEU A 296 -22.08 -22.22 -0.62
CA LEU A 296 -20.91 -22.23 -1.48
C LEU A 296 -20.96 -23.40 -2.46
N GLY A 297 -21.33 -24.61 -2.02
CA GLY A 297 -21.50 -25.77 -2.92
C GLY A 297 -22.46 -25.51 -4.07
N ILE A 298 -23.64 -24.95 -3.79
CA ILE A 298 -24.65 -24.60 -4.83
C ILE A 298 -24.11 -23.57 -5.83
N VAL A 299 -23.35 -22.61 -5.33
CA VAL A 299 -22.77 -21.55 -6.18
C VAL A 299 -21.70 -22.12 -7.10
N LEU A 300 -20.88 -23.04 -6.63
CA LEU A 300 -19.86 -23.71 -7.45
C LEU A 300 -20.53 -24.53 -8.59
N GLU A 301 -21.61 -25.23 -8.30
CA GLU A 301 -22.38 -25.99 -9.32
C GLU A 301 -23.05 -25.09 -10.36
N ALA A 302 -23.32 -23.82 -10.03
CA ALA A 302 -24.00 -22.90 -10.94
C ALA A 302 -23.14 -22.49 -12.16
N GLY A 303 -21.81 -22.59 -12.07
CA GLY A 303 -20.90 -22.28 -13.18
C GLY A 303 -20.96 -20.83 -13.68
N LYS A 304 -21.35 -19.89 -12.81
CA LYS A 304 -21.49 -18.47 -13.17
C LYS A 304 -20.25 -17.69 -12.73
N PRO A 305 -19.97 -16.52 -13.35
CA PRO A 305 -18.99 -15.56 -12.82
C PRO A 305 -19.19 -15.35 -11.34
N LEU A 306 -18.12 -15.48 -10.55
CA LEU A 306 -18.20 -15.64 -9.11
C LEU A 306 -17.22 -14.72 -8.37
N ILE A 307 -17.70 -14.10 -7.30
CA ILE A 307 -16.87 -13.42 -6.30
C ILE A 307 -17.11 -14.12 -4.97
N ILE A 308 -16.01 -14.50 -4.31
CA ILE A 308 -16.03 -15.12 -2.97
C ILE A 308 -15.28 -14.21 -2.01
N ASP A 309 -15.91 -13.89 -0.88
CA ASP A 309 -15.36 -12.99 0.13
C ASP A 309 -15.64 -13.52 1.55
N ALA A 310 -14.91 -13.03 2.53
CA ALA A 310 -15.15 -13.24 3.95
C ALA A 310 -15.39 -14.72 4.34
N ASP A 311 -16.56 -15.04 4.95
CA ASP A 311 -16.89 -16.41 5.37
C ASP A 311 -16.87 -17.41 4.21
N GLY A 312 -17.13 -16.99 2.97
CA GLY A 312 -17.00 -17.82 1.77
C GLY A 312 -15.58 -18.31 1.55
N ILE A 313 -14.60 -17.46 1.77
CA ILE A 313 -13.17 -17.80 1.69
C ILE A 313 -12.80 -18.77 2.83
N ASN A 314 -13.30 -18.51 4.04
CA ASN A 314 -13.06 -19.44 5.16
C ASN A 314 -13.64 -20.83 4.90
N VAL A 315 -14.86 -20.91 4.34
CA VAL A 315 -15.46 -22.18 3.93
C VAL A 315 -14.64 -22.86 2.82
N LEU A 316 -14.12 -22.09 1.88
CA LEU A 316 -13.25 -22.63 0.81
C LEU A 316 -11.95 -23.19 1.38
N ALA A 317 -11.32 -22.48 2.33
CA ALA A 317 -10.11 -22.95 3.01
C ALA A 317 -10.33 -24.25 3.80
N ASP A 318 -11.51 -24.42 4.42
CA ASP A 318 -11.90 -25.65 5.11
C ASP A 318 -12.20 -26.82 4.15
N ASN A 319 -12.32 -26.55 2.83
CA ASN A 319 -12.63 -27.54 1.80
C ASN A 319 -11.68 -27.39 0.59
N PRO A 320 -10.38 -27.66 0.72
CA PRO A 320 -9.38 -27.34 -0.30
C PRO A 320 -9.66 -27.98 -1.67
N GLY A 321 -10.30 -29.14 -1.75
CA GLY A 321 -10.73 -29.74 -3.01
C GLY A 321 -11.78 -28.95 -3.81
N TRP A 322 -12.35 -27.90 -3.21
CA TRP A 322 -13.29 -27.02 -3.91
C TRP A 322 -12.61 -25.94 -4.74
N ILE A 323 -11.32 -25.72 -4.52
CA ILE A 323 -10.53 -24.76 -5.33
C ILE A 323 -10.54 -25.18 -6.80
N ASP A 324 -10.43 -26.47 -7.08
CA ASP A 324 -10.47 -27.01 -8.45
C ASP A 324 -11.85 -26.90 -9.12
N LEU A 325 -12.89 -26.65 -8.33
CA LEU A 325 -14.27 -26.46 -8.82
C LEU A 325 -14.62 -25.01 -9.12
N LEU A 326 -13.71 -24.08 -8.83
CA LEU A 326 -13.96 -22.65 -9.06
C LEU A 326 -14.11 -22.36 -10.56
N PRO A 327 -15.16 -21.64 -10.98
CA PRO A 327 -15.28 -21.17 -12.36
C PRO A 327 -14.07 -20.32 -12.75
N ALA A 328 -13.61 -20.44 -13.99
CA ALA A 328 -12.54 -19.60 -14.52
C ALA A 328 -12.89 -18.11 -14.35
N GLY A 329 -11.95 -17.29 -13.88
CA GLY A 329 -12.16 -15.87 -13.62
C GLY A 329 -12.89 -15.59 -12.29
N THR A 330 -13.02 -16.59 -11.39
CA THR A 330 -13.48 -16.33 -10.02
C THR A 330 -12.58 -15.32 -9.32
N ILE A 331 -13.17 -14.36 -8.65
CA ILE A 331 -12.47 -13.33 -7.86
C ILE A 331 -12.56 -13.72 -6.39
N LEU A 332 -11.41 -13.81 -5.74
CA LEU A 332 -11.30 -13.94 -4.29
C LEU A 332 -10.84 -12.59 -3.71
N SER A 333 -11.44 -12.13 -2.61
CA SER A 333 -11.07 -10.86 -1.95
C SER A 333 -10.61 -11.07 -0.49
N PRO A 334 -9.59 -11.92 -0.25
CA PRO A 334 -9.16 -12.24 1.10
C PRO A 334 -8.44 -11.07 1.77
N HIS A 335 -8.74 -10.80 3.03
CA HIS A 335 -7.78 -10.10 3.88
C HIS A 335 -6.64 -11.06 4.29
N ILE A 336 -5.54 -10.52 4.83
CA ILE A 336 -4.34 -11.31 5.16
C ILE A 336 -4.64 -12.58 5.96
N GLY A 337 -5.54 -12.52 6.95
CA GLY A 337 -5.90 -13.69 7.77
C GLY A 337 -6.67 -14.77 7.01
N GLU A 338 -7.53 -14.39 6.06
CA GLU A 338 -8.24 -15.33 5.18
C GLU A 338 -7.29 -15.95 4.16
N LEU A 339 -6.40 -15.14 3.60
CA LEU A 339 -5.39 -15.62 2.67
C LEU A 339 -4.47 -16.66 3.33
N LYS A 340 -4.00 -16.41 4.55
CA LYS A 340 -3.21 -17.36 5.33
C LYS A 340 -3.95 -18.67 5.60
N ARG A 341 -5.26 -18.64 5.81
CA ARG A 341 -6.05 -19.88 5.95
C ARG A 341 -6.13 -20.67 4.65
N LEU A 342 -6.20 -19.94 3.52
CA LEU A 342 -6.35 -20.56 2.20
C LEU A 342 -5.05 -21.20 1.68
N ILE A 343 -3.90 -20.51 1.84
CA ILE A 343 -2.61 -20.93 1.27
C ILE A 343 -1.53 -21.23 2.32
N GLY A 344 -1.83 -21.12 3.61
CA GLY A 344 -0.91 -21.41 4.71
C GLY A 344 -0.19 -20.17 5.27
N GLU A 345 0.56 -20.40 6.34
CA GLU A 345 1.37 -19.36 7.00
C GLU A 345 2.64 -19.09 6.21
N HIS A 346 2.99 -17.82 6.06
CA HIS A 346 4.19 -17.35 5.38
C HIS A 346 5.00 -16.44 6.29
N LYS A 347 6.32 -16.39 6.07
CA LYS A 347 7.28 -15.67 6.90
C LYS A 347 6.98 -14.16 7.01
N ASN A 348 6.53 -13.57 5.92
CA ASN A 348 6.23 -12.12 5.83
C ASN A 348 5.29 -11.85 4.64
N SER A 349 4.86 -10.61 4.48
CA SER A 349 3.92 -10.20 3.43
C SER A 349 4.44 -10.44 2.02
N LYS A 350 5.75 -10.32 1.77
CA LYS A 350 6.35 -10.63 0.46
C LYS A 350 6.20 -12.12 0.13
N ALA A 351 6.58 -13.00 1.05
CA ALA A 351 6.45 -14.44 0.87
C ALA A 351 4.98 -14.86 0.68
N LEU A 352 4.05 -14.19 1.36
CA LEU A 352 2.61 -14.39 1.18
C LEU A 352 2.14 -13.96 -0.22
N LEU A 353 2.66 -12.85 -0.74
CA LEU A 353 2.36 -12.36 -2.09
C LEU A 353 2.91 -13.30 -3.18
N GLU A 354 4.13 -13.82 -3.00
CA GLU A 354 4.77 -14.75 -3.93
C GLU A 354 4.10 -16.14 -3.97
N ALA A 355 3.33 -16.48 -2.94
CA ALA A 355 2.59 -17.75 -2.84
C ALA A 355 1.17 -17.69 -3.46
N GLN A 356 0.70 -16.54 -3.91
CA GLN A 356 -0.58 -16.36 -4.61
C GLN A 356 -0.50 -16.82 -6.06
#